data_ee6192aa1982d90a327a8d7d09739da1
#
_entry.id   ee6192aa1982d90a327a8d7d09739da1
#
_cell.length_a   1.000
_cell.length_b   1.000
_cell.length_c   1.000
_cell.angle_alpha   90.00
_cell.angle_beta   90.00
_cell.angle_gamma   90.00
#
_symmetry.space_group_name_H-M   'P 1'
#
loop_
_entity.id
_entity.type
_entity.pdbx_description
1 polymer ?
#
loop_
_entity_poly.entity_id
_entity_poly.type
_entity_poly.pdbx_seq_one_letter_code
_entity_poly.pdbx_strand_id
1 'polypeptide(L)'
;MDRMVQTALSSITGLKDLKFDLANNLANANVPGFRRDFPNEGSAGFLSSLNQATARVFPLETGERFFSSETGQLENTGVETDVALLNGAYLFIQPPDGDLALSRRGDFGVDTENRLVDGVGNLVLSDCLQPIVLPPFSDKIGRAHV
;
A
#
# COMPACT_ATOMS: atom_id res chain seq x y z
N MET A 1 -31.61 -7.29 26.53
CA MET A 1 -31.32 -8.11 25.31
C MET A 1 -30.67 -7.31 24.19
N ASP A 2 -31.00 -6.03 24.00
CA ASP A 2 -30.46 -5.20 22.92
C ASP A 2 -28.92 -5.03 22.92
N ARG A 3 -28.30 -4.94 24.09
CA ARG A 3 -26.84 -4.80 24.19
C ARG A 3 -26.08 -6.01 23.64
N MET A 4 -26.55 -7.22 23.86
CA MET A 4 -25.92 -8.43 23.32
C MET A 4 -26.02 -8.49 21.79
N VAL A 5 -27.16 -8.09 21.26
CA VAL A 5 -27.38 -8.04 19.81
C VAL A 5 -26.48 -6.98 19.17
N GLN A 6 -26.38 -5.79 19.75
CA GLN A 6 -25.50 -4.74 19.26
C GLN A 6 -24.03 -5.13 19.31
N THR A 7 -23.59 -5.76 20.41
CA THR A 7 -22.23 -6.26 20.53
C THR A 7 -21.93 -7.36 19.49
N ALA A 8 -22.86 -8.30 19.31
CA ALA A 8 -22.71 -9.33 18.28
C ALA A 8 -22.65 -8.73 16.87
N LEU A 9 -23.51 -7.74 16.59
CA LEU A 9 -23.51 -7.06 15.29
C LEU A 9 -22.21 -6.31 15.02
N SER A 10 -21.68 -5.56 16.00
CA SER A 10 -20.41 -4.86 15.86
C SER A 10 -19.25 -5.83 15.69
N SER A 11 -19.24 -6.97 16.39
CA SER A 11 -18.23 -8.01 16.21
C SER A 11 -18.28 -8.62 14.81
N ILE A 12 -19.47 -8.87 14.27
CA ILE A 12 -19.63 -9.37 12.89
C ILE A 12 -19.14 -8.35 11.88
N THR A 13 -19.42 -7.06 12.10
CA THR A 13 -18.94 -6.00 11.22
C THR A 13 -17.41 -5.92 11.25
N GLY A 14 -16.81 -5.91 12.42
CA GLY A 14 -15.36 -5.92 12.57
C GLY A 14 -14.69 -7.14 11.92
N LEU A 15 -15.29 -8.32 12.01
CA LEU A 15 -14.80 -9.51 11.31
C LEU A 15 -14.92 -9.40 9.78
N LYS A 16 -15.95 -8.73 9.26
CA LYS A 16 -16.07 -8.46 7.83
C LYS A 16 -14.98 -7.52 7.35
N ASP A 17 -14.70 -6.46 8.10
CA ASP A 17 -13.65 -5.49 7.75
C ASP A 17 -12.27 -6.16 7.78
N LEU A 18 -11.98 -6.95 8.82
CA LEU A 18 -10.76 -7.74 8.91
C LEU A 18 -10.59 -8.71 7.74
N LYS A 19 -11.69 -9.39 7.35
CA LYS A 19 -11.69 -10.29 6.19
C LYS A 19 -11.41 -9.53 4.90
N PHE A 20 -11.96 -8.34 4.75
CA PHE A 20 -11.74 -7.49 3.58
C PHE A 20 -10.28 -7.04 3.49
N ASP A 21 -9.69 -6.56 4.59
CA ASP A 21 -8.29 -6.17 4.66
C ASP A 21 -7.35 -7.35 4.36
N LEU A 22 -7.64 -8.51 4.92
CA LEU A 22 -6.87 -9.73 4.65
C LEU A 22 -6.96 -10.15 3.18
N ALA A 23 -8.15 -10.10 2.59
CA ALA A 23 -8.35 -10.42 1.18
C ALA A 23 -7.62 -9.43 0.26
N ASN A 24 -7.64 -8.13 0.59
CA ASN A 24 -6.91 -7.10 -0.14
C ASN A 24 -5.40 -7.31 -0.03
N ASN A 25 -4.89 -7.56 1.17
CA ASN A 25 -3.47 -7.86 1.40
C ASN A 25 -3.02 -9.10 0.61
N LEU A 26 -3.85 -10.15 0.59
CA LEU A 26 -3.55 -11.38 -0.15
C LEU A 26 -3.58 -11.15 -1.66
N ALA A 27 -4.56 -10.42 -2.17
CA ALA A 27 -4.68 -10.09 -3.60
C ALA A 27 -3.49 -9.30 -4.12
N ASN A 28 -2.92 -8.43 -3.28
CA ASN A 28 -1.80 -7.56 -3.64
C ASN A 28 -0.44 -8.06 -3.14
N ALA A 29 -0.36 -9.25 -2.54
CA ALA A 29 0.88 -9.78 -1.95
C ALA A 29 2.03 -9.90 -2.95
N ASN A 30 1.73 -10.15 -4.23
CA ASN A 30 2.71 -10.28 -5.30
C ASN A 30 2.98 -8.97 -6.06
N VAL A 31 2.34 -7.86 -5.68
CA VAL A 31 2.55 -6.57 -6.33
C VAL A 31 3.86 -5.95 -5.82
N PRO A 32 4.82 -5.60 -6.70
CA PRO A 32 6.06 -4.98 -6.30
C PRO A 32 5.82 -3.69 -5.50
N GLY A 33 6.50 -3.54 -4.37
CA GLY A 33 6.37 -2.37 -3.51
C GLY A 33 5.09 -2.28 -2.68
N PHE A 34 4.21 -3.29 -2.74
CA PHE A 34 2.99 -3.33 -1.91
C PHE A 34 3.33 -3.32 -0.42
N ARG A 35 2.58 -2.56 0.34
CA ARG A 35 2.64 -2.54 1.80
C ARG A 35 1.29 -2.97 2.35
N ARG A 36 1.32 -4.00 3.20
CA ARG A 36 0.10 -4.54 3.80
C ARG A 36 -0.52 -3.53 4.76
N ASP A 37 -1.84 -3.44 4.71
CA ASP A 37 -2.63 -2.70 5.68
C ASP A 37 -2.80 -3.53 6.95
N PHE A 38 -2.69 -2.84 8.10
CA PHE A 38 -3.04 -3.41 9.39
C PHE A 38 -4.31 -2.76 9.91
N PRO A 39 -5.27 -3.55 10.38
CA PRO A 39 -6.37 -2.99 11.15
C PRO A 39 -5.80 -2.34 12.40
N ASN A 40 -6.30 -1.18 12.75
CA ASN A 40 -5.91 -0.53 13.99
C ASN A 40 -6.36 -1.36 15.18
N GLU A 41 -5.41 -1.97 15.87
CA GLU A 41 -5.64 -2.68 17.14
C GLU A 41 -5.77 -1.71 18.34
N GLY A 42 -6.15 -0.45 18.09
CA GLY A 42 -6.24 0.58 19.13
C GLY A 42 -7.08 0.19 20.36
N SER A 43 -8.03 -0.72 20.16
CA SER A 43 -8.81 -1.29 21.25
C SER A 43 -8.07 -2.38 22.04
N ALA A 44 -7.15 -3.13 21.41
CA ALA A 44 -6.41 -4.20 22.09
C ALA A 44 -5.44 -3.63 23.14
N GLY A 45 -4.76 -2.52 22.84
CA GLY A 45 -3.89 -1.82 23.78
C GLY A 45 -4.68 -1.23 24.97
N PHE A 46 -5.86 -0.67 24.70
CA PHE A 46 -6.74 -0.16 25.75
C PHE A 46 -7.31 -1.29 26.62
N LEU A 47 -7.74 -2.39 26.02
CA LEU A 47 -8.26 -3.57 26.73
C LEU A 47 -7.18 -4.26 27.56
N SER A 48 -5.93 -4.27 27.12
CA SER A 48 -4.80 -4.81 27.90
C SER A 48 -4.46 -3.94 29.11
N SER A 49 -4.71 -2.63 29.04
CA SER A 49 -4.50 -1.69 30.15
C SER A 49 -5.66 -1.68 31.17
N LEU A 50 -6.87 -2.10 30.74
CA LEU A 50 -8.00 -2.32 31.63
C LEU A 50 -7.86 -3.69 32.30
N ASN A 51 -7.74 -3.69 33.62
CA ASN A 51 -7.68 -4.88 34.44
C ASN A 51 -8.80 -5.85 34.02
N GLN A 52 -8.46 -7.07 33.62
CA GLN A 52 -9.35 -8.05 32.96
C GLN A 52 -10.67 -8.36 33.69
N ALA A 53 -10.77 -8.04 34.98
CA ALA A 53 -11.97 -8.27 35.81
C ALA A 53 -13.17 -7.38 35.43
N THR A 54 -12.98 -6.30 34.68
CA THR A 54 -14.02 -5.35 34.28
C THR A 54 -14.23 -5.26 32.78
N ALA A 55 -13.57 -6.10 31.98
CA ALA A 55 -13.68 -6.09 30.52
C ALA A 55 -15.09 -6.49 30.07
N ARG A 56 -15.98 -5.51 30.01
CA ARG A 56 -17.21 -5.63 29.25
C ARG A 56 -16.81 -5.46 27.79
N VAL A 57 -17.32 -6.32 26.94
CA VAL A 57 -17.07 -6.31 25.50
C VAL A 57 -17.42 -4.93 24.96
N PHE A 58 -16.40 -4.19 24.50
CA PHE A 58 -16.57 -2.92 23.79
C PHE A 58 -16.62 -3.19 22.29
N PRO A 59 -17.42 -2.45 21.52
CA PRO A 59 -17.38 -2.54 20.07
C PRO A 59 -15.98 -2.18 19.60
N LEU A 60 -15.47 -2.97 18.66
CA LEU A 60 -14.22 -2.68 17.97
C LEU A 60 -14.51 -1.48 17.05
N GLU A 61 -14.12 -0.27 17.45
CA GLU A 61 -14.17 0.86 16.54
C GLU A 61 -13.03 0.69 15.54
N THR A 62 -13.38 0.67 14.27
CA THR A 62 -12.42 0.65 13.17
C THR A 62 -11.73 2.02 13.17
N GLY A 63 -10.55 2.08 13.78
CA GLY A 63 -9.73 3.28 13.81
C GLY A 63 -8.99 3.52 12.48
N GLU A 64 -8.08 4.49 12.48
CA GLU A 64 -7.23 4.79 11.32
C GLU A 64 -6.49 3.54 10.85
N ARG A 65 -6.42 3.36 9.53
CA ARG A 65 -5.64 2.29 8.91
C ARG A 65 -4.16 2.63 8.94
N PHE A 66 -3.35 1.69 9.34
CA PHE A 66 -1.89 1.79 9.29
C PHE A 66 -1.35 0.81 8.27
N PHE A 67 -0.35 1.22 7.54
CA PHE A 67 0.38 0.32 6.65
C PHE A 67 1.75 -0.04 7.23
N SER A 68 2.22 -1.23 6.90
CA SER A 68 3.54 -1.71 7.33
C SER A 68 4.65 -0.78 6.82
N SER A 69 5.53 -0.36 7.70
CA SER A 69 6.76 0.35 7.32
C SER A 69 7.95 -0.59 7.14
N GLU A 70 7.78 -1.89 7.39
CA GLU A 70 8.86 -2.86 7.25
C GLU A 70 9.35 -2.94 5.81
N THR A 71 10.66 -3.00 5.63
CA THR A 71 11.28 -3.18 4.32
C THR A 71 11.17 -4.66 3.93
N GLY A 72 10.58 -4.93 2.77
CA GLY A 72 10.50 -6.27 2.21
C GLY A 72 11.86 -6.77 1.70
N GLN A 73 11.90 -8.02 1.29
CA GLN A 73 13.06 -8.62 0.66
C GLN A 73 13.26 -8.02 -0.74
N LEU A 74 14.50 -7.66 -1.06
CA LEU A 74 14.85 -7.24 -2.41
C LEU A 74 15.08 -8.47 -3.28
N GLU A 75 14.38 -8.52 -4.40
CA GLU A 75 14.52 -9.58 -5.39
C GLU A 75 15.13 -9.01 -6.66
N ASN A 76 16.11 -9.72 -7.22
CA ASN A 76 16.69 -9.35 -8.50
C ASN A 76 15.88 -9.98 -9.63
N THR A 77 15.10 -9.18 -10.33
CA THR A 77 14.24 -9.63 -11.43
C THR A 77 15.02 -9.81 -12.75
N GLY A 78 16.20 -9.21 -12.87
CA GLY A 78 16.98 -9.18 -14.12
C GLY A 78 16.41 -8.27 -15.20
N VAL A 79 15.35 -7.53 -14.91
CA VAL A 79 14.76 -6.53 -15.82
C VAL A 79 15.41 -5.18 -15.54
N GLU A 80 15.95 -4.53 -16.58
CA GLU A 80 16.69 -3.26 -16.43
C GLU A 80 15.79 -2.09 -16.01
N THR A 81 14.49 -2.17 -16.26
CA THR A 81 13.51 -1.14 -15.91
C THR A 81 12.96 -1.28 -14.50
N ASP A 82 13.23 -2.40 -13.82
CA ASP A 82 12.73 -2.61 -12.48
C ASP A 82 13.59 -1.87 -11.44
N VAL A 83 12.92 -1.08 -10.60
CA VAL A 83 13.57 -0.28 -9.56
C VAL A 83 12.99 -0.59 -8.19
N ALA A 84 13.83 -0.89 -7.22
CA ALA A 84 13.42 -1.06 -5.84
C ALA A 84 13.57 0.25 -5.05
N LEU A 85 12.49 0.74 -4.48
CA LEU A 85 12.48 1.93 -3.64
C LEU A 85 12.86 1.59 -2.20
N LEU A 86 13.93 2.20 -1.72
CA LEU A 86 14.44 2.04 -0.36
C LEU A 86 13.94 3.16 0.57
N ASN A 87 14.18 3.00 1.87
CA ASN A 87 14.02 4.05 2.89
C ASN A 87 12.67 4.78 2.91
N GLY A 88 11.58 4.09 2.58
CA GLY A 88 10.26 4.70 2.62
C GLY A 88 9.98 5.70 1.48
N ALA A 89 10.79 5.71 0.43
CA ALA A 89 10.58 6.57 -0.73
C ALA A 89 9.29 6.20 -1.48
N TYR A 90 8.69 7.20 -2.12
CA TYR A 90 7.53 7.09 -2.98
C TYR A 90 7.78 7.84 -4.28
N LEU A 91 7.13 7.41 -5.34
CA LEU A 91 7.13 8.08 -6.64
C LEU A 91 5.80 8.78 -6.85
N PHE A 92 5.84 9.91 -7.51
CA PHE A 92 4.65 10.57 -8.02
C PHE A 92 4.19 9.86 -9.29
N ILE A 93 2.92 9.49 -9.30
CA ILE A 93 2.27 8.89 -10.46
C ILE A 93 1.03 9.68 -10.83
N GLN A 94 0.70 9.67 -12.10
CA GLN A 94 -0.55 10.21 -12.62
C GLN A 94 -1.32 9.13 -13.35
N PRO A 95 -2.43 8.62 -12.74
CA PRO A 95 -3.37 7.77 -13.42
C PRO A 95 -4.01 8.50 -14.62
N PRO A 96 -4.39 7.80 -15.69
CA PRO A 96 -4.99 8.42 -16.88
C PRO A 96 -6.29 9.17 -16.59
N ASP A 97 -7.05 8.74 -15.61
CA ASP A 97 -8.36 9.31 -15.24
C ASP A 97 -8.39 9.83 -13.79
N GLY A 98 -7.24 10.09 -13.16
CA GLY A 98 -7.17 10.41 -11.74
C GLY A 98 -6.25 11.56 -11.39
N ASP A 99 -6.36 11.96 -10.13
CA ASP A 99 -5.50 12.96 -9.51
C ASP A 99 -4.10 12.39 -9.25
N LEU A 100 -3.16 13.30 -8.97
CA LEU A 100 -1.81 12.97 -8.56
C LEU A 100 -1.81 12.00 -7.37
N ALA A 101 -1.08 10.91 -7.47
CA ALA A 101 -0.97 9.90 -6.43
C ALA A 101 0.48 9.52 -6.12
N LEU A 102 0.69 8.84 -5.00
CA LEU A 102 1.97 8.29 -4.62
C LEU A 102 1.96 6.77 -4.80
N SER A 103 3.03 6.24 -5.40
CA SER A 103 3.21 4.81 -5.60
C SER A 103 4.57 4.35 -5.10
N ARG A 104 4.66 3.07 -4.73
CA ARG A 104 5.92 2.38 -4.47
C ARG A 104 6.21 1.28 -5.49
N ARG A 105 5.38 1.16 -6.52
CA ARG A 105 5.65 0.22 -7.61
C ARG A 105 6.93 0.62 -8.31
N GLY A 106 7.74 -0.37 -8.62
CA GLY A 106 9.00 -0.17 -9.31
C GLY A 106 9.12 -1.01 -10.57
N ASP A 107 8.03 -1.67 -10.97
CA ASP A 107 7.92 -2.43 -12.23
C ASP A 107 7.57 -1.45 -13.37
N PHE A 108 8.59 -0.85 -13.94
CA PHE A 108 8.40 0.18 -14.97
C PHE A 108 8.42 -0.40 -16.38
N GLY A 109 7.56 0.16 -17.21
CA GLY A 109 7.57 -0.01 -18.66
C GLY A 109 7.77 1.30 -19.38
N VAL A 110 7.88 1.23 -20.69
CA VAL A 110 7.99 2.40 -21.58
C VAL A 110 6.80 2.40 -22.52
N ASP A 111 6.10 3.51 -22.57
CA ASP A 111 4.97 3.72 -23.47
C ASP A 111 5.43 4.01 -24.92
N THR A 112 4.49 4.01 -25.85
CA THR A 112 4.72 4.33 -27.28
C THR A 112 5.31 5.73 -27.50
N GLU A 113 5.15 6.63 -26.55
CA GLU A 113 5.70 7.99 -26.54
C GLU A 113 7.04 8.09 -25.80
N ASN A 114 7.69 6.97 -25.48
CA ASN A 114 8.90 6.88 -24.67
C ASN A 114 8.75 7.46 -23.25
N ARG A 115 7.55 7.48 -22.70
CA ARG A 115 7.29 7.88 -21.31
C ARG A 115 7.39 6.69 -20.38
N LEU A 116 7.91 6.94 -19.18
CA LEU A 116 7.99 5.93 -18.14
C LEU A 116 6.59 5.72 -17.52
N VAL A 117 6.13 4.47 -17.53
CA VAL A 117 4.84 4.05 -16.95
C VAL A 117 5.06 2.92 -15.95
N ASP A 118 4.18 2.81 -14.97
CA ASP A 118 4.19 1.64 -14.07
C ASP A 118 3.48 0.43 -14.71
N GLY A 119 3.55 -0.74 -14.08
CA GLY A 119 2.94 -1.97 -14.58
C GLY A 119 1.41 -1.94 -14.72
N VAL A 120 0.74 -0.87 -14.27
CA VAL A 120 -0.71 -0.63 -14.47
C VAL A 120 -0.96 0.34 -15.63
N GLY A 121 0.05 1.09 -16.06
CA GLY A 121 -0.04 2.09 -17.12
C GLY A 121 -0.18 3.53 -16.62
N ASN A 122 0.10 3.80 -15.34
CA ASN A 122 0.14 5.16 -14.83
C ASN A 122 1.46 5.83 -15.20
N LEU A 123 1.41 7.12 -15.56
CA LEU A 123 2.61 7.90 -15.85
C LEU A 123 3.43 8.15 -14.58
N VAL A 124 4.73 7.91 -14.65
CA VAL A 124 5.67 8.25 -13.58
C VAL A 124 6.14 9.68 -13.78
N LEU A 125 6.08 10.48 -12.71
CA LEU A 125 6.42 11.90 -12.76
C LEU A 125 7.75 12.17 -12.05
N SER A 126 8.45 13.18 -12.53
CA SER A 126 9.63 13.76 -11.90
C SER A 126 9.24 14.65 -10.71
N ASP A 127 10.23 15.16 -9.98
CA ASP A 127 10.03 16.14 -8.89
C ASP A 127 9.31 17.42 -9.34
N CYS A 128 9.42 17.77 -10.62
CA CYS A 128 8.70 18.89 -11.23
C CYS A 128 7.28 18.54 -11.70
N LEU A 129 6.78 17.36 -11.34
CA LEU A 129 5.47 16.83 -11.74
C LEU A 129 5.29 16.73 -13.27
N GLN A 130 6.39 16.51 -13.99
CA GLN A 130 6.38 16.27 -15.42
C GLN A 130 6.62 14.79 -15.72
N PRO A 131 6.00 14.22 -16.76
CA PRO A 131 6.25 12.85 -17.19
C PRO A 131 7.74 12.64 -17.49
N ILE A 132 8.30 11.55 -17.03
CA ILE A 132 9.68 11.16 -17.33
C ILE A 132 9.70 10.58 -18.74
N VAL A 133 10.41 11.23 -19.66
CA VAL A 133 10.59 10.77 -21.04
C VAL A 133 11.99 10.20 -21.20
N LEU A 134 12.06 8.97 -21.69
CA LEU A 134 13.34 8.31 -21.97
C LEU A 134 13.81 8.63 -23.40
N PRO A 135 15.12 8.83 -23.61
CA PRO A 135 15.62 9.01 -24.96
C PRO A 135 15.39 7.72 -25.79
N PRO A 136 14.99 7.85 -27.06
CA PRO A 136 14.83 6.71 -27.95
C PRO A 136 16.20 6.02 -28.16
N PHE A 137 16.40 4.84 -27.68
CA PHE A 137 17.63 4.01 -27.70
C PHE A 137 18.38 3.85 -26.37
N SER A 138 17.85 4.21 -25.24
CA SER A 138 18.47 3.80 -23.98
C SER A 138 17.99 2.41 -23.58
N ASP A 139 18.73 1.37 -23.98
CA ASP A 139 18.56 0.00 -23.46
C ASP A 139 18.93 -0.10 -21.97
N LYS A 140 19.35 1.01 -21.37
CA LYS A 140 19.82 1.03 -19.97
C LYS A 140 19.29 2.25 -19.25
N ILE A 141 18.37 2.06 -18.35
CA ILE A 141 18.09 3.05 -17.31
C ILE A 141 19.28 3.04 -16.35
N GLY A 142 20.14 4.06 -16.48
CA GLY A 142 21.26 4.23 -15.57
C GLY A 142 20.74 4.35 -14.13
N ARG A 143 21.49 3.74 -13.20
CA ARG A 143 21.20 3.82 -11.76
C ARG A 143 20.94 5.27 -11.38
N ALA A 144 19.77 5.56 -10.85
CA ALA A 144 19.49 6.86 -10.27
C ALA A 144 20.51 7.08 -9.13
N HIS A 145 21.39 8.03 -9.32
CA HIS A 145 22.23 8.54 -8.23
C HIS A 145 21.31 9.33 -7.29
N VAL A 146 21.25 8.85 -6.06
CA VAL A 146 20.73 9.61 -4.92
C VAL A 146 21.75 10.67 -4.54
#